data_99b7fd63b334f2acecbf9b8d06526495
#
_entry.id   99b7fd63b334f2acecbf9b8d06526495
#
_cell.length_a   1.000
_cell.length_b   1.000
_cell.length_c   1.000
_cell.angle_alpha   90.00
_cell.angle_beta   90.00
_cell.angle_gamma   90.00
#
_symmetry.space_group_name_H-M   'P 1'
#
loop_
_entity.id
_entity.type
_entity.pdbx_description
1 polymer ?
#
loop_
_entity_poly.entity_id
_entity_poly.type
_entity_poly.pdbx_seq_one_letter_code
_entity_poly.pdbx_strand_id
1 'polypeptide(L)'
;QETSPEDIDGMAVSEGIMTARGGMTSHAAVVARGMGTCCVAGVNGIKVSEEDKTLTFADGTVVHEGDVISLDGSTGNVYLGEIATQEAELTGDFGRFMGWADEIRTLHVRTNGDTPRDATQARKFGAEGIGLCRTEHMFFEPARIKAVREMIISDTLEQRKAALAKILPMQRGDFEAIYRAMGGLPVTCLLYTSDAA
;
A
#
# COMPACT_ATOMS: atom_id res chain seq x y z
N GLN A 1 1.03 -20.82 7.66
CA GLN A 1 0.43 -20.86 9.01
C GLN A 1 0.40 -19.47 9.66
N GLU A 2 1.48 -18.75 9.68
CA GLU A 2 1.64 -17.37 10.09
C GLU A 2 2.66 -16.72 9.14
N THR A 3 2.70 -15.40 9.09
CA THR A 3 3.68 -14.67 8.27
C THR A 3 4.83 -14.16 9.13
N SER A 4 6.00 -14.07 8.51
CA SER A 4 7.24 -13.52 9.06
C SER A 4 7.69 -12.30 8.24
N PRO A 5 8.67 -11.52 8.70
CA PRO A 5 9.23 -10.42 7.91
C PRO A 5 9.81 -10.83 6.56
N GLU A 6 10.18 -12.10 6.40
CA GLU A 6 10.73 -12.65 5.15
C GLU A 6 9.64 -12.83 4.07
N ASP A 7 8.36 -12.86 4.46
CA ASP A 7 7.22 -13.06 3.56
C ASP A 7 6.70 -11.75 2.93
N ILE A 8 7.30 -10.60 3.24
CA ILE A 8 6.82 -9.27 2.81
C ILE A 8 6.67 -9.18 1.29
N ASP A 9 7.60 -9.73 0.52
CA ASP A 9 7.54 -9.67 -0.95
C ASP A 9 6.31 -10.43 -1.49
N GLY A 10 6.01 -11.59 -0.91
CA GLY A 10 4.81 -12.37 -1.23
C GLY A 10 3.52 -11.65 -0.80
N MET A 11 3.54 -11.04 0.38
CA MET A 11 2.39 -10.28 0.89
C MET A 11 2.08 -9.05 0.02
N ALA A 12 3.11 -8.39 -0.53
CA ALA A 12 2.95 -7.18 -1.33
C ALA A 12 2.26 -7.43 -2.69
N VAL A 13 2.35 -8.64 -3.22
CA VAL A 13 1.72 -9.03 -4.50
C VAL A 13 0.42 -9.81 -4.30
N SER A 14 0.05 -10.13 -3.05
CA SER A 14 -1.16 -10.87 -2.75
C SER A 14 -2.40 -9.98 -2.77
N GLU A 15 -3.52 -10.49 -3.26
CA GLU A 15 -4.84 -9.82 -3.23
C GLU A 15 -5.50 -9.89 -1.85
N GLY A 16 -5.12 -10.87 -1.04
CA GLY A 16 -5.60 -11.03 0.33
C GLY A 16 -4.67 -11.94 1.13
N ILE A 17 -4.71 -11.79 2.45
CA ILE A 17 -3.85 -12.53 3.36
C ILE A 17 -4.72 -13.27 4.38
N MET A 18 -4.47 -14.57 4.53
CA MET A 18 -5.13 -15.39 5.53
C MET A 18 -4.09 -16.19 6.32
N THR A 19 -4.21 -16.21 7.64
CA THR A 19 -3.32 -16.99 8.50
C THR A 19 -4.09 -17.87 9.47
N ALA A 20 -3.52 -19.04 9.79
CA ALA A 20 -4.06 -19.97 10.78
C ALA A 20 -3.82 -19.47 12.21
N ARG A 21 -2.77 -18.71 12.42
CA ARG A 21 -2.36 -18.16 13.72
C ARG A 21 -2.24 -16.64 13.65
N GLY A 22 -2.37 -16.02 14.81
CA GLY A 22 -2.23 -14.59 14.96
C GLY A 22 -3.55 -13.91 15.33
N GLY A 23 -3.52 -12.59 15.37
CA GLY A 23 -4.66 -11.74 15.69
C GLY A 23 -4.41 -10.33 15.15
N MET A 24 -5.16 -9.33 15.63
CA MET A 24 -5.09 -7.94 15.15
C MET A 24 -3.71 -7.27 15.26
N THR A 25 -2.85 -7.78 16.14
CA THR A 25 -1.48 -7.29 16.36
C THR A 25 -0.41 -8.20 15.77
N SER A 26 -0.79 -9.28 15.06
CA SER A 26 0.17 -10.16 14.39
C SER A 26 0.88 -9.45 13.24
N HIS A 27 2.03 -9.97 12.84
CA HIS A 27 2.79 -9.46 11.70
C HIS A 27 1.90 -9.36 10.44
N ALA A 28 1.15 -10.43 10.12
CA ALA A 28 0.22 -10.45 8.99
C ALA A 28 -0.76 -9.28 9.02
N ALA A 29 -1.44 -9.07 10.16
CA ALA A 29 -2.48 -8.05 10.28
C ALA A 29 -1.92 -6.62 10.23
N VAL A 30 -0.76 -6.38 10.85
CA VAL A 30 -0.12 -5.05 10.86
C VAL A 30 0.39 -4.68 9.47
N VAL A 31 1.09 -5.60 8.81
CA VAL A 31 1.67 -5.37 7.48
C VAL A 31 0.56 -5.25 6.43
N ALA A 32 -0.42 -6.14 6.42
CA ALA A 32 -1.56 -6.09 5.50
C ALA A 32 -2.32 -4.76 5.61
N ARG A 33 -2.54 -4.27 6.84
CA ARG A 33 -3.18 -2.97 7.06
C ARG A 33 -2.35 -1.83 6.49
N GLY A 34 -1.01 -1.87 6.66
CA GLY A 34 -0.11 -0.88 6.06
C GLY A 34 -0.12 -0.91 4.53
N MET A 35 -0.32 -2.07 3.93
CA MET A 35 -0.42 -2.26 2.47
C MET A 35 -1.82 -1.98 1.91
N GLY A 36 -2.85 -1.87 2.77
CA GLY A 36 -4.25 -1.77 2.34
C GLY A 36 -4.82 -3.07 1.79
N THR A 37 -4.20 -4.21 2.12
CA THR A 37 -4.60 -5.55 1.67
C THR A 37 -5.57 -6.16 2.68
N CYS A 38 -6.64 -6.83 2.20
CA CYS A 38 -7.57 -7.55 3.05
C CYS A 38 -6.85 -8.65 3.83
N CYS A 39 -7.10 -8.76 5.14
CA CYS A 39 -6.46 -9.76 5.99
C CYS A 39 -7.44 -10.37 6.97
N VAL A 40 -7.44 -11.71 7.02
CA VAL A 40 -8.11 -12.50 8.06
C VAL A 40 -7.06 -13.29 8.80
N ALA A 41 -6.68 -12.82 10.00
CA ALA A 41 -5.63 -13.41 10.80
C ALA A 41 -6.20 -14.30 11.91
N GLY A 42 -5.60 -15.49 12.09
CA GLY A 42 -5.98 -16.41 13.17
C GLY A 42 -7.28 -17.16 12.90
N VAL A 43 -7.48 -17.64 11.69
CA VAL A 43 -8.65 -18.47 11.33
C VAL A 43 -8.56 -19.81 12.06
N ASN A 44 -9.44 -19.98 13.03
CA ASN A 44 -9.44 -21.17 13.87
C ASN A 44 -9.74 -22.46 13.08
N GLY A 45 -8.96 -23.50 13.35
CA GLY A 45 -9.24 -24.84 12.83
C GLY A 45 -8.82 -25.09 11.38
N ILE A 46 -8.17 -24.12 10.73
CA ILE A 46 -7.57 -24.39 9.41
C ILE A 46 -6.26 -25.14 9.53
N LYS A 47 -6.04 -26.05 8.59
CA LYS A 47 -4.77 -26.77 8.42
C LYS A 47 -4.23 -26.51 7.02
N VAL A 48 -3.00 -26.01 6.97
CA VAL A 48 -2.29 -25.76 5.71
C VAL A 48 -1.30 -26.91 5.50
N SER A 49 -1.39 -27.59 4.36
CA SER A 49 -0.41 -28.56 3.88
C SER A 49 0.32 -27.96 2.69
N GLU A 50 1.60 -27.63 2.89
CA GLU A 50 2.47 -27.12 1.82
C GLU A 50 2.84 -28.21 0.81
N GLU A 51 2.95 -29.46 1.30
CA GLU A 51 3.28 -30.64 0.48
C GLU A 51 2.14 -30.97 -0.50
N ASP A 52 0.90 -31.01 0.00
CA ASP A 52 -0.29 -31.31 -0.81
C ASP A 52 -0.87 -30.06 -1.49
N LYS A 53 -0.34 -28.86 -1.17
CA LYS A 53 -0.86 -27.56 -1.61
C LYS A 53 -2.36 -27.41 -1.34
N THR A 54 -2.75 -27.74 -0.11
CA THR A 54 -4.15 -27.72 0.32
C THR A 54 -4.34 -26.93 1.61
N LEU A 55 -5.53 -26.38 1.73
CA LEU A 55 -6.07 -25.75 2.92
C LEU A 55 -7.32 -26.52 3.35
N THR A 56 -7.34 -27.07 4.56
CA THR A 56 -8.50 -27.75 5.10
C THR A 56 -9.12 -26.92 6.22
N PHE A 57 -10.41 -26.61 6.10
CA PHE A 57 -11.19 -25.92 7.13
C PHE A 57 -11.66 -26.87 8.24
N ALA A 58 -12.12 -26.31 9.37
CA ALA A 58 -12.58 -27.07 10.52
C ALA A 58 -13.78 -27.99 10.25
N ASP A 59 -14.61 -27.65 9.27
CA ASP A 59 -15.76 -28.44 8.80
C ASP A 59 -15.38 -29.57 7.83
N GLY A 60 -14.10 -29.72 7.52
CA GLY A 60 -13.56 -30.71 6.60
C GLY A 60 -13.52 -30.25 5.13
N THR A 61 -13.94 -29.05 4.83
CA THR A 61 -13.82 -28.50 3.47
C THR A 61 -12.38 -28.34 3.07
N VAL A 62 -12.00 -28.82 1.89
CA VAL A 62 -10.64 -28.75 1.34
C VAL A 62 -10.62 -27.80 0.16
N VAL A 63 -9.67 -26.87 0.16
CA VAL A 63 -9.37 -25.92 -0.91
C VAL A 63 -7.98 -26.22 -1.44
N HIS A 64 -7.81 -26.25 -2.75
CA HIS A 64 -6.54 -26.54 -3.41
C HIS A 64 -5.88 -25.28 -3.94
N GLU A 65 -4.61 -25.34 -4.23
CA GLU A 65 -3.90 -24.27 -4.93
C GLU A 65 -4.59 -23.95 -6.27
N GLY A 66 -4.93 -22.68 -6.48
CA GLY A 66 -5.67 -22.21 -7.65
C GLY A 66 -7.18 -22.05 -7.46
N ASP A 67 -7.73 -22.58 -6.37
CA ASP A 67 -9.13 -22.32 -6.02
C ASP A 67 -9.32 -20.89 -5.54
N VAL A 68 -10.46 -20.29 -5.87
CA VAL A 68 -10.80 -18.93 -5.44
C VAL A 68 -11.50 -18.97 -4.08
N ILE A 69 -11.00 -18.14 -3.17
CA ILE A 69 -11.66 -17.85 -1.89
C ILE A 69 -11.81 -16.34 -1.73
N SER A 70 -12.86 -15.90 -1.07
CA SER A 70 -13.09 -14.49 -0.76
C SER A 70 -12.96 -14.25 0.75
N LEU A 71 -12.30 -13.16 1.12
CA LEU A 71 -12.02 -12.79 2.50
C LEU A 71 -12.80 -11.54 2.89
N ASP A 72 -13.47 -11.57 4.04
CA ASP A 72 -14.05 -10.39 4.67
C ASP A 72 -13.24 -10.03 5.93
N GLY A 73 -12.35 -9.07 5.79
CA GLY A 73 -11.50 -8.61 6.88
C GLY A 73 -12.25 -7.87 8.00
N SER A 74 -13.49 -7.44 7.77
CA SER A 74 -14.32 -6.76 8.77
C SER A 74 -14.98 -7.74 9.73
N THR A 75 -15.51 -8.84 9.20
CA THR A 75 -16.20 -9.88 9.98
C THR A 75 -15.31 -11.06 10.32
N GLY A 76 -14.18 -11.23 9.61
CA GLY A 76 -13.30 -12.39 9.73
C GLY A 76 -13.82 -13.64 9.01
N ASN A 77 -14.83 -13.49 8.17
CA ASN A 77 -15.39 -14.59 7.41
C ASN A 77 -14.56 -14.92 6.16
N VAL A 78 -14.55 -16.21 5.82
CA VAL A 78 -13.94 -16.75 4.61
C VAL A 78 -15.02 -17.47 3.81
N TYR A 79 -15.11 -17.18 2.53
CA TYR A 79 -16.11 -17.73 1.64
C TYR A 79 -15.42 -18.51 0.50
N LEU A 80 -16.03 -19.59 0.09
CA LEU A 80 -15.58 -20.33 -1.09
C LEU A 80 -16.08 -19.64 -2.35
N GLY A 81 -15.19 -19.54 -3.34
CA GLY A 81 -15.49 -18.89 -4.61
C GLY A 81 -15.43 -17.38 -4.56
N GLU A 82 -15.75 -16.77 -5.67
CA GLU A 82 -15.79 -15.33 -5.86
C GLU A 82 -17.12 -14.74 -5.37
N ILE A 83 -17.05 -13.73 -4.52
CA ILE A 83 -18.21 -12.92 -4.12
C ILE A 83 -18.03 -11.48 -4.59
N ALA A 84 -19.16 -10.83 -4.91
CA ALA A 84 -19.15 -9.43 -5.29
C ALA A 84 -18.61 -8.57 -4.15
N THR A 85 -17.55 -7.86 -4.43
CA THR A 85 -16.93 -6.91 -3.50
C THR A 85 -17.35 -5.48 -3.83
N GLN A 86 -17.45 -4.63 -2.83
CA GLN A 86 -17.64 -3.19 -3.00
C GLN A 86 -16.38 -2.47 -2.52
N GLU A 87 -15.91 -1.53 -3.34
CA GLU A 87 -14.89 -0.59 -2.84
C GLU A 87 -15.47 0.23 -1.69
N ALA A 88 -14.61 0.57 -0.72
CA ALA A 88 -14.98 1.48 0.35
C ALA A 88 -15.27 2.86 -0.25
N GLU A 89 -16.52 3.27 -0.25
CA GLU A 89 -16.95 4.58 -0.72
C GLU A 89 -17.50 5.40 0.44
N LEU A 90 -17.35 6.72 0.34
CA LEU A 90 -17.95 7.67 1.28
C LEU A 90 -19.45 7.87 0.94
N THR A 91 -20.22 6.79 1.04
CA THR A 91 -21.65 6.77 0.66
C THR A 91 -22.56 6.52 1.86
N GLY A 92 -23.86 6.71 1.66
CA GLY A 92 -24.89 6.44 2.68
C GLY A 92 -24.73 7.31 3.95
N ASP A 93 -24.96 6.70 5.10
CA ASP A 93 -24.91 7.41 6.38
C ASP A 93 -23.50 7.87 6.77
N PHE A 94 -22.47 7.14 6.34
CA PHE A 94 -21.08 7.57 6.53
C PHE A 94 -20.76 8.84 5.75
N GLY A 95 -21.19 8.91 4.49
CA GLY A 95 -21.04 10.14 3.67
C GLY A 95 -21.79 11.33 4.29
N ARG A 96 -22.99 11.12 4.83
CA ARG A 96 -23.74 12.17 5.56
C ARG A 96 -23.02 12.64 6.80
N PHE A 97 -22.49 11.71 7.59
CA PHE A 97 -21.70 12.04 8.79
C PHE A 97 -20.45 12.83 8.45
N MET A 98 -19.72 12.42 7.40
CA MET A 98 -18.57 13.16 6.93
C MET A 98 -18.92 14.55 6.43
N GLY A 99 -20.08 14.71 5.75
CA GLY A 99 -20.60 16.02 5.36
C GLY A 99 -20.81 16.96 6.55
N TRP A 100 -21.40 16.47 7.64
CA TRP A 100 -21.54 17.26 8.88
C TRP A 100 -20.18 17.64 9.49
N ALA A 101 -19.22 16.70 9.47
CA ALA A 101 -17.87 17.00 9.94
C ALA A 101 -17.21 18.11 9.10
N ASP A 102 -17.41 18.08 7.78
CA ASP A 102 -16.88 19.09 6.87
C ASP A 102 -17.49 20.48 7.07
N GLU A 103 -18.77 20.57 7.48
CA GLU A 103 -19.42 21.83 7.80
C GLU A 103 -18.88 22.49 9.09
N ILE A 104 -18.38 21.67 10.03
CA ILE A 104 -17.96 22.15 11.37
C ILE A 104 -16.44 22.35 11.44
N ARG A 105 -15.66 21.52 10.75
CA ARG A 105 -14.21 21.58 10.81
C ARG A 105 -13.65 22.87 10.24
N THR A 106 -12.57 23.36 10.84
CA THR A 106 -11.81 24.52 10.38
C THR A 106 -10.45 24.14 9.79
N LEU A 107 -9.98 22.93 10.06
CA LEU A 107 -8.72 22.41 9.56
C LEU A 107 -8.92 21.56 8.30
N HIS A 108 -7.97 21.68 7.40
CA HIS A 108 -7.91 20.85 6.19
C HIS A 108 -7.22 19.54 6.48
N VAL A 109 -7.73 18.45 5.89
CA VAL A 109 -7.18 17.10 6.05
C VAL A 109 -6.22 16.80 4.90
N ARG A 110 -4.96 16.52 5.23
CA ARG A 110 -3.95 16.07 4.28
C ARG A 110 -3.49 14.67 4.63
N THR A 111 -3.19 13.88 3.61
CA THR A 111 -2.71 12.50 3.77
C THR A 111 -1.25 12.37 3.34
N ASN A 112 -0.64 11.24 3.67
CA ASN A 112 0.62 10.83 3.06
C ASN A 112 0.33 10.18 1.70
N GLY A 113 1.23 10.38 0.74
CA GLY A 113 1.13 9.77 -0.58
C GLY A 113 2.41 10.01 -1.36
N ASP A 114 3.01 8.94 -1.86
CA ASP A 114 4.31 8.97 -2.51
C ASP A 114 4.22 8.66 -4.01
N THR A 115 3.04 8.19 -4.48
CA THR A 115 2.80 7.81 -5.86
C THR A 115 1.57 8.53 -6.46
N PRO A 116 1.44 8.59 -7.80
CA PRO A 116 0.22 9.09 -8.45
C PRO A 116 -1.04 8.29 -8.09
N ARG A 117 -0.89 6.99 -7.83
CA ARG A 117 -1.96 6.10 -7.37
C ARG A 117 -2.44 6.52 -5.99
N ASP A 118 -1.52 6.73 -5.05
CA ASP A 118 -1.86 7.18 -3.70
C ASP A 118 -2.56 8.53 -3.73
N ALA A 119 -2.06 9.47 -4.54
CA ALA A 119 -2.66 10.79 -4.71
C ALA A 119 -4.10 10.70 -5.26
N THR A 120 -4.33 9.82 -6.25
CA THR A 120 -5.66 9.58 -6.80
C THR A 120 -6.61 8.99 -5.76
N GLN A 121 -6.14 8.01 -5.00
CA GLN A 121 -6.93 7.38 -3.93
C GLN A 121 -7.22 8.36 -2.79
N ALA A 122 -6.23 9.15 -2.40
CA ALA A 122 -6.40 10.22 -1.43
C ALA A 122 -7.52 11.19 -1.82
N ARG A 123 -7.56 11.60 -3.10
CA ARG A 123 -8.61 12.47 -3.64
C ARG A 123 -9.99 11.81 -3.57
N LYS A 124 -10.09 10.51 -3.89
CA LYS A 124 -11.35 9.76 -3.78
C LYS A 124 -11.88 9.76 -2.34
N PHE A 125 -11.01 9.70 -1.35
CA PHE A 125 -11.35 9.76 0.07
C PHE A 125 -11.51 11.18 0.63
N GLY A 126 -11.49 12.20 -0.21
CA GLY A 126 -11.75 13.57 0.20
C GLY A 126 -10.54 14.30 0.81
N ALA A 127 -9.32 13.81 0.62
CA ALA A 127 -8.13 14.53 1.06
C ALA A 127 -7.97 15.86 0.31
N GLU A 128 -7.62 16.90 1.05
CA GLU A 128 -7.45 18.28 0.57
C GLU A 128 -5.99 18.63 0.31
N GLY A 129 -5.14 17.64 0.26
CA GLY A 129 -3.71 17.77 -0.06
C GLY A 129 -2.91 16.54 0.34
N ILE A 130 -1.65 16.53 -0.10
CA ILE A 130 -0.63 15.63 0.39
C ILE A 130 0.16 16.38 1.47
N GLY A 131 0.15 15.83 2.69
CA GLY A 131 0.87 16.39 3.84
C GLY A 131 2.32 15.94 3.89
N LEU A 132 2.61 14.78 3.32
CA LEU A 132 3.96 14.25 3.20
C LEU A 132 4.08 13.34 1.99
N CYS A 133 4.93 13.72 1.04
CA CYS A 133 5.44 12.88 -0.03
C CYS A 133 6.93 12.65 0.22
N ARG A 134 7.31 11.38 0.43
CA ARG A 134 8.70 10.97 0.67
C ARG A 134 9.36 10.68 -0.66
N THR A 135 10.20 11.60 -1.12
CA THR A 135 10.83 11.47 -2.44
C THR A 135 11.88 10.37 -2.51
N GLU A 136 12.42 9.94 -1.38
CA GLU A 136 13.35 8.79 -1.30
C GLU A 136 12.70 7.48 -1.75
N HIS A 137 11.40 7.29 -1.55
CA HIS A 137 10.71 6.09 -1.99
C HIS A 137 10.73 5.95 -3.53
N MET A 138 10.75 7.08 -4.25
CA MET A 138 10.87 7.08 -5.70
C MET A 138 12.21 6.52 -6.19
N PHE A 139 13.25 6.52 -5.35
CA PHE A 139 14.60 6.07 -5.72
C PHE A 139 14.78 4.57 -5.70
N PHE A 140 13.93 3.84 -4.98
CA PHE A 140 14.07 2.39 -4.83
C PHE A 140 13.50 1.58 -6.01
N GLU A 141 12.85 2.21 -6.96
CA GLU A 141 12.39 1.52 -8.14
C GLU A 141 13.55 0.89 -8.94
N PRO A 142 13.39 -0.35 -9.45
CA PRO A 142 14.45 -1.08 -10.15
C PRO A 142 15.09 -0.31 -11.32
N ALA A 143 14.31 0.50 -12.01
CA ALA A 143 14.79 1.33 -13.11
C ALA A 143 15.70 2.49 -12.66
N ARG A 144 15.58 2.92 -11.42
CA ARG A 144 16.25 4.12 -10.88
C ARG A 144 17.41 3.81 -9.96
N ILE A 145 17.32 2.70 -9.23
CA ILE A 145 18.29 2.35 -8.18
C ILE A 145 19.73 2.34 -8.68
N LYS A 146 19.97 1.97 -9.94
CA LYS A 146 21.30 2.00 -10.54
C LYS A 146 21.85 3.42 -10.65
N ALA A 147 21.05 4.35 -11.15
CA ALA A 147 21.46 5.75 -11.30
C ALA A 147 21.64 6.44 -9.94
N VAL A 148 20.81 6.08 -8.95
CA VAL A 148 20.96 6.58 -7.57
C VAL A 148 22.26 6.06 -6.95
N ARG A 149 22.61 4.78 -7.12
CA ARG A 149 23.88 4.22 -6.66
C ARG A 149 25.06 4.90 -7.37
N GLU A 150 24.99 5.11 -8.68
CA GLU A 150 26.01 5.85 -9.43
C GLU A 150 26.20 7.26 -8.86
N MET A 151 25.11 7.96 -8.52
CA MET A 151 25.17 9.28 -7.90
C MET A 151 25.87 9.26 -6.54
N ILE A 152 25.54 8.28 -5.68
CA ILE A 152 26.11 8.16 -4.34
C ILE A 152 27.61 7.88 -4.38
N ILE A 153 28.05 6.99 -5.27
CA ILE A 153 29.47 6.59 -5.38
C ILE A 153 30.31 7.51 -6.28
N SER A 154 29.72 8.61 -6.78
CA SER A 154 30.41 9.55 -7.67
C SER A 154 31.45 10.36 -6.90
N ASP A 155 32.72 10.29 -7.33
CA ASP A 155 33.82 11.04 -6.75
C ASP A 155 33.93 12.48 -7.30
N THR A 156 33.42 12.71 -8.51
CA THR A 156 33.50 14.02 -9.16
C THR A 156 32.12 14.64 -9.42
N LEU A 157 32.08 15.97 -9.52
CA LEU A 157 30.88 16.72 -9.83
C LEU A 157 30.27 16.33 -11.18
N GLU A 158 31.11 16.05 -12.17
CA GLU A 158 30.71 15.66 -13.53
C GLU A 158 30.04 14.30 -13.52
N GLN A 159 30.60 13.31 -12.83
CA GLN A 159 29.99 11.99 -12.64
C GLN A 159 28.64 12.09 -11.94
N ARG A 160 28.56 12.87 -10.87
CA ARG A 160 27.31 13.09 -10.12
C ARG A 160 26.25 13.74 -10.98
N LYS A 161 26.59 14.79 -11.76
CA LYS A 161 25.66 15.43 -12.70
C LYS A 161 25.17 14.46 -13.78
N ALA A 162 26.04 13.60 -14.30
CA ALA A 162 25.66 12.60 -15.29
C ALA A 162 24.67 11.56 -14.72
N ALA A 163 24.85 11.13 -13.48
CA ALA A 163 23.92 10.23 -12.80
C ALA A 163 22.56 10.93 -12.52
N LEU A 164 22.60 12.17 -12.02
CA LEU A 164 21.39 12.97 -11.79
C LEU A 164 20.60 13.24 -13.07
N ALA A 165 21.26 13.44 -14.20
CA ALA A 165 20.60 13.62 -15.48
C ALA A 165 19.78 12.40 -15.92
N LYS A 166 20.11 11.19 -15.46
CA LYS A 166 19.33 9.98 -15.68
C LYS A 166 18.07 9.93 -14.79
N ILE A 167 18.17 10.44 -13.57
CA ILE A 167 17.07 10.42 -12.57
C ILE A 167 16.05 11.51 -12.85
N LEU A 168 16.50 12.70 -13.24
CA LEU A 168 15.68 13.91 -13.38
C LEU A 168 14.40 13.72 -14.22
N PRO A 169 14.42 13.11 -15.43
CA PRO A 169 13.21 12.98 -16.23
C PRO A 169 12.18 12.05 -15.59
N MET A 170 12.63 11.00 -14.88
CA MET A 170 11.76 10.06 -14.20
C MET A 170 11.08 10.71 -13.00
N GLN A 171 11.85 11.37 -12.13
CA GLN A 171 11.32 12.05 -10.95
C GLN A 171 10.41 13.21 -11.33
N ARG A 172 10.76 13.95 -12.39
CA ARG A 172 9.88 14.99 -12.96
C ARG A 172 8.53 14.42 -13.37
N GLY A 173 8.52 13.28 -14.08
CA GLY A 173 7.30 12.60 -14.48
C GLY A 173 6.41 12.21 -13.31
N ASP A 174 7.00 11.73 -12.21
CA ASP A 174 6.25 11.38 -11.00
C ASP A 174 5.60 12.60 -10.36
N PHE A 175 6.36 13.67 -10.17
CA PHE A 175 5.80 14.90 -9.62
C PHE A 175 4.70 15.48 -10.50
N GLU A 176 4.90 15.51 -11.82
CA GLU A 176 3.86 15.96 -12.74
C GLU A 176 2.59 15.12 -12.62
N ALA A 177 2.72 13.80 -12.48
CA ALA A 177 1.59 12.90 -12.33
C ALA A 177 0.88 13.07 -10.97
N ILE A 178 1.64 13.23 -9.87
CA ILE A 178 1.09 13.54 -8.55
C ILE A 178 0.35 14.86 -8.55
N TYR A 179 0.93 15.93 -9.12
CA TYR A 179 0.30 17.23 -9.18
C TYR A 179 -0.97 17.22 -10.04
N ARG A 180 -0.98 16.48 -11.14
CA ARG A 180 -2.20 16.29 -11.95
C ARG A 180 -3.29 15.55 -11.17
N ALA A 181 -2.93 14.47 -10.46
CA ALA A 181 -3.87 13.73 -9.62
C ALA A 181 -4.45 14.61 -8.51
N MET A 182 -3.65 15.50 -7.92
CA MET A 182 -4.10 16.42 -6.87
C MET A 182 -4.90 17.62 -7.38
N GLY A 183 -4.87 17.91 -8.69
CA GLY A 183 -5.75 18.92 -9.30
C GLY A 183 -5.61 20.32 -8.69
N GLY A 184 -4.40 20.75 -8.38
CA GLY A 184 -4.11 22.09 -7.79
C GLY A 184 -4.14 22.12 -6.26
N LEU A 185 -4.46 21.02 -5.59
CA LEU A 185 -4.35 20.93 -4.13
C LEU A 185 -2.88 20.86 -3.69
N PRO A 186 -2.56 21.33 -2.47
CA PRO A 186 -1.18 21.37 -1.98
C PRO A 186 -0.54 19.98 -1.87
N VAL A 187 0.73 19.90 -2.25
CA VAL A 187 1.58 18.70 -2.09
C VAL A 187 2.84 19.12 -1.37
N THR A 188 3.04 18.60 -0.16
CA THR A 188 4.25 18.84 0.63
C THR A 188 5.21 17.70 0.42
N CYS A 189 6.37 17.97 -0.17
CA CYS A 189 7.40 16.99 -0.43
C CYS A 189 8.52 17.11 0.60
N LEU A 190 8.98 15.97 1.12
CA LEU A 190 10.22 15.86 1.85
C LEU A 190 11.33 15.65 0.82
N LEU A 191 12.13 16.68 0.62
CA LEU A 191 13.30 16.61 -0.27
C LEU A 191 14.52 16.30 0.57
N TYR A 192 15.07 15.10 0.41
CA TYR A 192 16.40 14.80 0.92
C TYR A 192 17.41 15.43 -0.04
N THR A 193 18.18 16.38 0.47
CA THR A 193 19.39 16.82 -0.19
C THR A 193 20.54 15.97 0.33
N SER A 194 21.39 15.51 -0.58
CA SER A 194 22.61 14.75 -0.27
C SER A 194 23.64 15.58 0.52
N ASP A 195 23.34 16.84 0.82
CA ASP A 195 24.19 17.76 1.58
C ASP A 195 23.99 17.64 3.10
N ALA A 196 23.19 16.67 3.55
CA ALA A 196 23.05 16.32 4.96
C ALA A 196 24.07 15.26 5.43
N ALA A 197 25.18 15.09 4.70
CA ALA A 197 26.30 14.21 5.07
C ALA A 197 27.54 15.04 5.35
#